data_e43987d2b045f770f71ff2f9a2b0b7dc
#
_entry.id   e43987d2b045f770f71ff2f9a2b0b7dc
#
_cell.length_a   1.000
_cell.length_b   1.000
_cell.length_c   1.000
_cell.angle_alpha   90.00
_cell.angle_beta   90.00
_cell.angle_gamma   90.00
#
_symmetry.space_group_name_H-M   'P 1'
#
loop_
_entity.id
_entity.type
_entity.pdbx_description
1 polymer ?
#
loop_
_entity_poly.entity_id
_entity_poly.type
_entity_poly.pdbx_seq_one_letter_code
_entity_poly.pdbx_strand_id
1 'polypeptide(L)'
;MAILDFGSQYSHLIARRVRELHVYCELYSCLVSVEELAAHNIIAVILSGGPSSVYEENAPHVSKGIWDLLATRNVPLLGICYGMQELAHVFGGQVAPGQKREYGKAMVHRIEGCNSTILQGLPEEFQMWMSHGDKLHQIPLGFKKIGTNSIIY
;
A
#
# COMPACT_ATOMS: atom_id res chain seq x y z
N MET A 1 -3.86 -8.91 -12.31
CA MET A 1 -3.52 -7.99 -11.20
C MET A 1 -2.13 -7.43 -11.47
N ALA A 2 -1.89 -6.13 -11.24
CA ALA A 2 -0.57 -5.54 -11.35
C ALA A 2 0.02 -5.30 -9.94
N ILE A 3 1.34 -5.45 -9.82
CA ILE A 3 2.09 -5.10 -8.61
C ILE A 3 3.11 -4.05 -9.04
N LEU A 4 2.99 -2.82 -8.51
CA LEU A 4 3.94 -1.74 -8.77
C LEU A 4 5.05 -1.81 -7.72
N ASP A 5 6.29 -1.98 -8.19
CA ASP A 5 7.47 -2.17 -7.36
C ASP A 5 8.20 -0.85 -7.14
N PHE A 6 8.31 -0.44 -5.87
CA PHE A 6 9.05 0.74 -5.43
C PHE A 6 10.46 0.40 -4.90
N GLY A 7 11.01 -0.74 -5.30
CA GLY A 7 12.33 -1.20 -4.87
C GLY A 7 12.31 -2.06 -3.60
N SER A 8 11.18 -2.68 -3.30
CA SER A 8 11.07 -3.57 -2.15
C SER A 8 11.76 -4.91 -2.40
N GLN A 9 12.53 -5.38 -1.45
CA GLN A 9 13.03 -6.76 -1.44
C GLN A 9 11.92 -7.81 -1.34
N TYR A 10 10.68 -7.42 -1.05
CA TYR A 10 9.51 -8.30 -0.88
C TYR A 10 8.56 -8.32 -2.08
N SER A 11 8.80 -7.56 -3.15
CA SER A 11 7.88 -7.48 -4.29
C SER A 11 7.66 -8.85 -4.95
N HIS A 12 8.72 -9.64 -5.11
CA HIS A 12 8.62 -11.02 -5.61
C HIS A 12 7.86 -11.94 -4.66
N LEU A 13 8.00 -11.73 -3.33
CA LEU A 13 7.23 -12.49 -2.35
C LEU A 13 5.75 -12.16 -2.41
N ILE A 14 5.39 -10.88 -2.59
CA ILE A 14 4.00 -10.46 -2.80
C ILE A 14 3.43 -11.16 -4.04
N ALA A 15 4.15 -11.12 -5.17
CA ALA A 15 3.73 -11.78 -6.40
C ALA A 15 3.54 -13.30 -6.21
N ARG A 16 4.46 -13.95 -5.51
CA ARG A 16 4.35 -15.36 -5.17
C ARG A 16 3.09 -15.66 -4.36
N ARG A 17 2.82 -14.87 -3.30
CA ARG A 17 1.63 -15.06 -2.45
C ARG A 17 0.33 -14.86 -3.23
N VAL A 18 0.27 -13.89 -4.12
CA VAL A 18 -0.88 -13.67 -5.00
C VAL A 18 -1.10 -14.89 -5.92
N ARG A 19 -0.02 -15.41 -6.51
CA ARG A 19 -0.10 -16.59 -7.40
C ARG A 19 -0.45 -17.88 -6.68
N GLU A 20 -0.04 -18.05 -5.42
CA GLU A 20 -0.44 -19.17 -4.56
C GLU A 20 -1.96 -19.21 -4.33
N LEU A 21 -2.63 -18.05 -4.44
CA LEU A 21 -4.10 -17.93 -4.40
C LEU A 21 -4.74 -18.09 -5.80
N HIS A 22 -4.00 -18.60 -6.79
CA HIS A 22 -4.45 -18.77 -8.18
C HIS A 22 -4.87 -17.47 -8.88
N VAL A 23 -4.34 -16.33 -8.42
CA VAL A 23 -4.53 -15.04 -9.06
C VAL A 23 -3.33 -14.69 -9.93
N TYR A 24 -3.56 -14.51 -11.23
CA TYR A 24 -2.50 -14.07 -12.14
C TYR A 24 -2.08 -12.63 -11.80
N CYS A 25 -0.76 -12.41 -11.66
CA CYS A 25 -0.20 -11.09 -11.42
C CYS A 25 1.15 -10.91 -12.14
N GLU A 26 1.41 -9.67 -12.50
CA GLU A 26 2.68 -9.22 -13.10
C GLU A 26 3.29 -8.12 -12.24
N LEU A 27 4.63 -8.10 -12.23
CA LEU A 27 5.43 -7.09 -11.56
C LEU A 27 5.80 -6.02 -12.58
N TYR A 28 5.52 -4.77 -12.26
CA TYR A 28 5.89 -3.58 -13.02
C TYR A 28 6.75 -2.66 -12.16
N SER A 29 7.64 -1.90 -12.78
CA SER A 29 8.23 -0.75 -12.11
C SER A 29 7.14 0.22 -11.67
N CYS A 30 7.31 0.89 -10.54
CA CYS A 30 6.42 2.01 -10.16
C CYS A 30 6.44 3.16 -11.19
N LEU A 31 7.49 3.22 -12.04
CA LEU A 31 7.65 4.17 -13.14
C LEU A 31 7.11 3.65 -14.48
N VAL A 32 6.33 2.56 -14.48
CA VAL A 32 5.69 2.03 -15.70
C VAL A 32 4.90 3.12 -16.41
N SER A 33 4.88 3.08 -17.75
CA SER A 33 4.11 4.05 -18.53
C SER A 33 2.60 3.77 -18.46
N VAL A 34 1.82 4.81 -18.70
CA VAL A 34 0.35 4.69 -18.76
C VAL A 34 -0.06 3.78 -19.90
N GLU A 35 0.60 3.88 -21.05
CA GLU A 35 0.32 3.11 -22.26
C GLU A 35 0.57 1.63 -22.02
N GLU A 36 1.69 1.31 -21.36
CA GLU A 36 2.03 -0.09 -21.04
C GLU A 36 0.99 -0.69 -20.07
N LEU A 37 0.67 0.01 -18.99
CA LEU A 37 -0.32 -0.48 -18.03
C LEU A 37 -1.73 -0.54 -18.63
N ALA A 38 -2.09 0.42 -19.49
CA ALA A 38 -3.39 0.49 -20.16
C ALA A 38 -3.62 -0.63 -21.19
N ALA A 39 -2.55 -1.19 -21.75
CA ALA A 39 -2.63 -2.31 -22.68
C ALA A 39 -3.15 -3.60 -22.04
N HIS A 40 -3.15 -3.67 -20.71
CA HIS A 40 -3.59 -4.83 -19.96
C HIS A 40 -4.96 -4.60 -19.28
N ASN A 41 -5.73 -5.69 -19.13
CA ASN A 41 -6.96 -5.67 -18.34
C ASN A 41 -6.61 -5.82 -16.84
N ILE A 42 -6.27 -4.71 -16.19
CA ILE A 42 -5.90 -4.67 -14.77
C ILE A 42 -7.17 -4.67 -13.92
N ILE A 43 -7.34 -5.67 -13.08
CA ILE A 43 -8.51 -5.84 -12.19
C ILE A 43 -8.24 -5.42 -10.75
N ALA A 44 -6.97 -5.29 -10.35
CA ALA A 44 -6.55 -4.77 -9.06
C ALA A 44 -5.07 -4.40 -9.11
N VAL A 45 -4.63 -3.48 -8.24
CA VAL A 45 -3.23 -3.07 -8.13
C VAL A 45 -2.76 -3.18 -6.68
N ILE A 46 -1.56 -3.73 -6.50
CA ILE A 46 -0.82 -3.67 -5.24
C ILE A 46 0.37 -2.73 -5.44
N LEU A 47 0.50 -1.75 -4.55
CA LEU A 47 1.68 -0.90 -4.45
C LEU A 47 2.59 -1.51 -3.39
N SER A 48 3.79 -1.91 -3.75
CA SER A 48 4.73 -2.56 -2.83
C SER A 48 5.33 -1.59 -1.81
N GLY A 49 6.12 -2.11 -0.90
CA GLY A 49 7.01 -1.28 -0.09
C GLY A 49 8.18 -0.72 -0.90
N GLY A 50 9.01 0.08 -0.25
CA GLY A 50 10.21 0.65 -0.82
C GLY A 50 11.15 1.18 0.28
N PRO A 51 12.42 1.43 -0.04
CA PRO A 51 13.41 1.90 0.93
C PRO A 51 13.36 3.41 1.18
N SER A 52 12.74 4.18 0.30
CA SER A 52 12.68 5.65 0.34
C SER A 52 11.58 6.14 1.26
N SER A 53 11.65 7.42 1.64
CA SER A 53 10.55 8.16 2.26
C SER A 53 9.82 8.99 1.20
N VAL A 54 8.49 8.93 1.20
CA VAL A 54 7.66 9.50 0.13
C VAL A 54 7.78 11.02 0.01
N TYR A 55 8.32 11.72 1.00
CA TYR A 55 8.57 13.16 1.01
C TYR A 55 10.00 13.55 0.58
N GLU A 56 10.86 12.57 0.27
CA GLU A 56 12.21 12.84 -0.25
C GLU A 56 12.15 13.34 -1.69
N GLU A 57 13.06 14.27 -2.06
CA GLU A 57 13.09 14.91 -3.38
C GLU A 57 13.18 13.91 -4.55
N ASN A 58 13.90 12.81 -4.36
CA ASN A 58 14.09 11.76 -5.37
C ASN A 58 13.25 10.50 -5.09
N ALA A 59 12.19 10.61 -4.29
CA ALA A 59 11.32 9.49 -4.01
C ALA A 59 10.61 9.01 -5.30
N PRO A 60 10.47 7.69 -5.50
CA PRO A 60 9.77 7.18 -6.67
C PRO A 60 8.27 7.36 -6.52
N HIS A 61 7.64 8.07 -7.45
CA HIS A 61 6.21 8.29 -7.49
C HIS A 61 5.57 7.66 -8.72
N VAL A 62 4.35 7.18 -8.57
CA VAL A 62 3.53 6.75 -9.70
C VAL A 62 3.06 7.97 -10.49
N SER A 63 3.12 7.91 -11.82
CA SER A 63 2.69 9.02 -12.66
C SER A 63 1.20 9.34 -12.48
N LYS A 64 0.85 10.64 -12.56
CA LYS A 64 -0.54 11.09 -12.45
C LYS A 64 -1.47 10.38 -13.44
N GLY A 65 -1.02 10.12 -14.66
CA GLY A 65 -1.81 9.44 -15.68
C GLY A 65 -2.20 8.01 -15.29
N ILE A 66 -1.39 7.31 -14.49
CA ILE A 66 -1.77 5.99 -13.95
C ILE A 66 -2.88 6.13 -12.93
N TRP A 67 -2.84 7.12 -12.03
CA TRP A 67 -3.93 7.36 -11.09
C TRP A 67 -5.25 7.64 -11.80
N ASP A 68 -5.21 8.47 -12.83
CA ASP A 68 -6.38 8.81 -13.66
C ASP A 68 -6.93 7.57 -14.39
N LEU A 69 -6.05 6.71 -14.93
CA LEU A 69 -6.41 5.43 -15.57
C LEU A 69 -7.11 4.49 -14.59
N LEU A 70 -6.52 4.29 -13.40
CA LEU A 70 -7.04 3.37 -12.40
C LEU A 70 -8.37 3.86 -11.82
N ALA A 71 -8.51 5.18 -11.60
CA ALA A 71 -9.76 5.79 -11.17
C ALA A 71 -10.87 5.63 -12.21
N THR A 72 -10.58 5.89 -13.50
CA THR A 72 -11.54 5.76 -14.61
C THR A 72 -12.04 4.32 -14.74
N ARG A 73 -11.16 3.34 -14.51
CA ARG A 73 -11.49 1.91 -14.58
C ARG A 73 -12.04 1.36 -13.25
N ASN A 74 -12.15 2.18 -12.22
CA ASN A 74 -12.56 1.78 -10.87
C ASN A 74 -11.76 0.59 -10.32
N VAL A 75 -10.43 0.60 -10.50
CA VAL A 75 -9.53 -0.47 -10.10
C VAL A 75 -9.21 -0.35 -8.60
N PRO A 76 -9.46 -1.39 -7.79
CA PRO A 76 -9.11 -1.38 -6.37
C PRO A 76 -7.59 -1.37 -6.16
N LEU A 77 -7.16 -0.64 -5.13
CA LEU A 77 -5.76 -0.42 -4.77
C LEU A 77 -5.46 -0.92 -3.36
N LEU A 78 -4.33 -1.60 -3.21
CA LEU A 78 -3.75 -1.95 -1.92
C LEU A 78 -2.34 -1.39 -1.81
N GLY A 79 -2.09 -0.51 -0.85
CA GLY A 79 -0.74 -0.01 -0.54
C GLY A 79 -0.12 -0.75 0.64
N ILE A 80 1.13 -1.17 0.50
CA ILE A 80 1.92 -1.84 1.54
C ILE A 80 3.12 -0.96 1.87
N CYS A 81 3.28 -0.55 3.14
CA CYS A 81 4.39 0.27 3.62
C CYS A 81 4.54 1.55 2.76
N TYR A 82 5.61 1.68 1.96
CA TYR A 82 5.79 2.81 1.05
C TYR A 82 4.57 3.02 0.14
N GLY A 83 3.99 1.96 -0.42
CA GLY A 83 2.80 2.08 -1.29
C GLY A 83 1.57 2.66 -0.56
N MET A 84 1.40 2.40 0.74
CA MET A 84 0.38 3.06 1.55
C MET A 84 0.70 4.55 1.76
N GLN A 85 1.97 4.88 1.98
CA GLN A 85 2.44 6.26 2.13
C GLN A 85 2.28 7.03 0.81
N GLU A 86 2.56 6.41 -0.33
CA GLU A 86 2.33 6.97 -1.67
C GLU A 86 0.85 7.30 -1.88
N LEU A 87 -0.07 6.38 -1.54
CA LEU A 87 -1.50 6.67 -1.57
C LEU A 87 -1.86 7.87 -0.68
N ALA A 88 -1.33 7.89 0.55
CA ALA A 88 -1.58 9.01 1.45
C ALA A 88 -1.08 10.34 0.88
N HIS A 89 0.14 10.35 0.33
CA HIS A 89 0.76 11.53 -0.28
C HIS A 89 -0.07 12.06 -1.46
N VAL A 90 -0.45 11.17 -2.38
CA VAL A 90 -1.21 11.55 -3.60
C VAL A 90 -2.61 12.06 -3.27
N PHE A 91 -3.27 11.47 -2.28
CA PHE A 91 -4.64 11.86 -1.89
C PHE A 91 -4.71 12.93 -0.79
N GLY A 92 -3.60 13.62 -0.51
CA GLY A 92 -3.57 14.80 0.37
C GLY A 92 -3.48 14.47 1.86
N GLY A 93 -3.05 13.27 2.22
CA GLY A 93 -2.63 12.93 3.57
C GLY A 93 -1.23 13.45 3.89
N GLN A 94 -0.77 13.20 5.09
CA GLN A 94 0.57 13.59 5.54
C GLN A 94 1.34 12.39 6.07
N VAL A 95 2.54 12.20 5.55
CA VAL A 95 3.52 11.22 6.01
C VAL A 95 4.67 11.97 6.68
N ALA A 96 5.12 11.48 7.81
CA ALA A 96 6.21 12.09 8.57
C ALA A 96 7.11 11.02 9.17
N PRO A 97 8.38 11.35 9.48
CA PRO A 97 9.25 10.45 10.21
C PRO A 97 8.62 10.01 11.53
N GLY A 98 8.62 8.73 11.79
CA GLY A 98 8.22 8.20 13.10
C GLY A 98 9.22 8.57 14.19
N GLN A 99 8.75 8.84 15.39
CA GLN A 99 9.62 9.09 16.55
C GLN A 99 10.47 7.86 16.91
N LYS A 100 9.94 6.68 16.64
CA LYS A 100 10.62 5.38 16.77
C LYS A 100 10.38 4.58 15.49
N ARG A 101 11.41 3.93 15.02
CA ARG A 101 11.31 2.96 13.93
C ARG A 101 10.61 1.72 14.45
N GLU A 102 9.65 1.21 13.70
CA GLU A 102 8.89 0.01 14.05
C GLU A 102 9.38 -1.18 13.25
N TYR A 103 10.08 -2.09 13.93
CA TYR A 103 10.56 -3.34 13.34
C TYR A 103 10.15 -4.51 14.23
N GLY A 104 9.61 -5.55 13.59
CA GLY A 104 9.25 -6.78 14.27
C GLY A 104 7.74 -7.00 14.40
N LYS A 105 7.37 -7.75 15.41
CA LYS A 105 5.98 -8.16 15.66
C LYS A 105 5.19 -7.00 16.26
N ALA A 106 4.00 -6.78 15.72
CA ALA A 106 3.01 -5.86 16.31
C ALA A 106 1.63 -6.50 16.29
N MET A 107 0.86 -6.26 17.34
CA MET A 107 -0.55 -6.65 17.39
C MET A 107 -1.38 -5.54 16.80
N VAL A 108 -2.23 -5.89 15.84
CA VAL A 108 -3.17 -4.98 15.21
C VAL A 108 -4.56 -5.28 15.75
N HIS A 109 -5.22 -4.24 16.24
CA HIS A 109 -6.59 -4.28 16.71
C HIS A 109 -7.50 -3.70 15.62
N ARG A 110 -8.53 -4.42 15.24
CA ARG A 110 -9.57 -3.92 14.34
C ARG A 110 -10.36 -2.82 15.04
N ILE A 111 -10.72 -1.79 14.29
CA ILE A 111 -11.62 -0.75 14.82
C ILE A 111 -13.05 -1.29 14.83
N GLU A 112 -13.69 -1.22 15.99
CA GLU A 112 -15.08 -1.65 16.17
C GLU A 112 -16.02 -0.97 15.18
N GLY A 113 -16.96 -1.72 14.64
CA GLY A 113 -17.91 -1.23 13.63
C GLY A 113 -17.30 -1.02 12.23
N CYS A 114 -16.04 -1.38 12.01
CA CYS A 114 -15.41 -1.29 10.70
C CYS A 114 -15.78 -2.49 9.83
N ASN A 115 -16.56 -2.27 8.78
CA ASN A 115 -16.90 -3.25 7.75
C ASN A 115 -15.89 -3.20 6.59
N SER A 116 -14.64 -3.56 6.87
CA SER A 116 -13.61 -3.64 5.83
C SER A 116 -13.54 -5.03 5.22
N THR A 117 -13.72 -5.11 3.90
CA THR A 117 -13.61 -6.37 3.16
C THR A 117 -12.22 -6.99 3.27
N ILE A 118 -11.15 -6.17 3.32
CA ILE A 118 -9.77 -6.66 3.42
C ILE A 118 -9.47 -7.33 4.77
N LEU A 119 -10.22 -7.00 5.82
CA LEU A 119 -10.07 -7.60 7.16
C LEU A 119 -11.14 -8.65 7.45
N GLN A 120 -11.96 -9.00 6.47
CA GLN A 120 -13.00 -10.00 6.64
C GLN A 120 -12.38 -11.38 6.92
N GLY A 121 -12.90 -12.07 7.93
CA GLY A 121 -12.39 -13.38 8.34
C GLY A 121 -11.15 -13.35 9.25
N LEU A 122 -10.54 -12.18 9.47
CA LEU A 122 -9.50 -12.02 10.48
C LEU A 122 -10.12 -11.80 11.87
N PRO A 123 -9.46 -12.28 12.94
CA PRO A 123 -9.89 -12.00 14.32
C PRO A 123 -9.86 -10.50 14.63
N GLU A 124 -10.45 -10.08 15.74
CA GLU A 124 -10.43 -8.67 16.18
C GLU A 124 -9.01 -8.17 16.47
N GLU A 125 -8.17 -9.08 16.92
CA GLU A 125 -6.75 -8.84 17.17
C GLU A 125 -5.91 -9.87 16.41
N PHE A 126 -4.92 -9.42 15.66
CA PHE A 126 -4.04 -10.29 14.89
C PHE A 126 -2.63 -9.71 14.80
N GLN A 127 -1.65 -10.63 14.69
CA GLN A 127 -0.24 -10.26 14.57
C GLN A 127 0.13 -9.88 13.15
N MET A 128 0.86 -8.77 13.01
CA MET A 128 1.54 -8.38 11.79
C MET A 128 3.03 -8.12 12.03
N TRP A 129 3.80 -8.09 10.95
CA TRP A 129 5.20 -7.69 10.96
C TRP A 129 5.32 -6.26 10.47
N MET A 130 5.97 -5.42 11.28
CA MET A 130 6.24 -4.03 10.96
C MET A 130 7.68 -3.88 10.49
N SER A 131 7.89 -3.04 9.48
CA SER A 131 9.22 -2.70 8.95
C SER A 131 9.16 -1.31 8.31
N HIS A 132 9.05 -0.27 9.14
CA HIS A 132 8.98 1.12 8.67
C HIS A 132 9.56 2.11 9.68
N GLY A 133 10.08 3.22 9.15
CA GLY A 133 10.54 4.36 9.93
C GLY A 133 9.59 5.54 9.90
N ASP A 134 8.77 5.62 8.86
CA ASP A 134 7.79 6.70 8.66
C ASP A 134 6.40 6.25 9.04
N LYS A 135 5.56 7.21 9.41
CA LYS A 135 4.16 6.95 9.76
C LYS A 135 3.22 7.95 9.11
N LEU A 136 1.99 7.53 8.96
CA LEU A 136 0.91 8.37 8.50
C LEU A 136 0.49 9.32 9.64
N HIS A 137 0.75 10.61 9.48
CA HIS A 137 0.39 11.64 10.44
C HIS A 137 -1.04 12.12 10.23
N GLN A 138 -1.46 12.26 8.97
CA GLN A 138 -2.82 12.63 8.62
C GLN A 138 -3.37 11.70 7.54
N ILE A 139 -4.54 11.11 7.82
CA ILE A 139 -5.26 10.27 6.87
C ILE A 139 -5.87 11.16 5.78
N PRO A 140 -5.78 10.78 4.48
CA PRO A 140 -6.42 11.54 3.42
C PRO A 140 -7.94 11.63 3.57
N LEU A 141 -8.52 12.71 3.03
CA LEU A 141 -9.97 12.86 3.01
C LEU A 141 -10.64 11.68 2.28
N GLY A 142 -11.70 11.13 2.87
CA GLY A 142 -12.41 9.96 2.33
C GLY A 142 -11.86 8.61 2.76
N PHE A 143 -10.67 8.56 3.35
CA PHE A 143 -10.12 7.33 3.93
C PHE A 143 -10.60 7.14 5.37
N LYS A 144 -10.70 5.88 5.79
CA LYS A 144 -11.07 5.52 7.16
C LYS A 144 -10.02 4.60 7.76
N LYS A 145 -9.70 4.83 9.01
CA LYS A 145 -8.87 3.93 9.79
C LYS A 145 -9.65 2.64 10.09
N ILE A 146 -9.10 1.49 9.73
CA ILE A 146 -9.74 0.18 9.89
C ILE A 146 -9.07 -0.71 10.94
N GLY A 147 -7.88 -0.35 11.36
CA GLY A 147 -7.10 -1.04 12.39
C GLY A 147 -6.09 -0.10 13.02
N THR A 148 -5.58 -0.47 14.16
CA THR A 148 -4.51 0.24 14.87
C THR A 148 -3.63 -0.76 15.60
N ASN A 149 -2.37 -0.38 15.85
CA ASN A 149 -1.50 -1.12 16.74
C ASN A 149 -1.26 -0.35 18.04
N SER A 150 -0.84 -1.05 19.08
CA SER A 150 -0.61 -0.46 20.42
C SER A 150 0.61 0.45 20.51
N ILE A 151 1.40 0.59 19.43
CA ILE A 151 2.63 1.39 19.39
C ILE A 151 2.35 2.80 18.85
N ILE A 152 1.16 3.06 18.33
CA ILE A 152 0.76 4.38 17.84
C ILE A 152 0.12 5.15 19.00
N TYR A 153 0.95 5.96 19.66
CA TYR A 153 0.51 7.05 20.53
C TYR A 153 0.33 8.31 19.70
#